data_5fb202617879211673743858dba9306d
#
_entry.id   5fb202617879211673743858dba9306d
#
_cell.length_a   1.000
_cell.length_b   1.000
_cell.length_c   1.000
_cell.angle_alpha   90.00
_cell.angle_beta   90.00
_cell.angle_gamma   90.00
#
_symmetry.space_group_name_H-M   'P 1'
#
loop_
_entity.id
_entity.type
_entity.pdbx_description
1 polymer ?
#
loop_
_entity_poly.entity_id
_entity_poly.type
_entity_poly.pdbx_seq_one_letter_code
_entity_poly.pdbx_strand_id
1 'polypeptide(L)'
;MIHFVKTHALGNDFLLVENTDKIPRNYSQLSRQICDRHFAIGADGLILWNANGETFKVRIFNQDGGEAECSGNGLRCVAAYLIESGRWTKSQIRHETVSGLYTLNRIGKQYEADMGEPKLAPSEIPFIPDSPIQRVVAYTLNAGGQMFSITACSTGNPHCSLFVDAVDDSYVEKIGPLLERHQAFPNRTNVEFIHVLNDSEAEVRFWERGVGYSNASGTGSCGAAVACILNGKTKRRVTVHAKAGDLIVEWPERGRLKLTSTANIVAEGDFLEA
;
A
#
# COMPACT_ATOMS: atom_id res chain seq x y z
N MET A 1 14.25 -24.96 13.79
CA MET A 1 14.99 -24.12 12.83
C MET A 1 14.06 -23.81 11.67
N ILE A 2 13.83 -22.55 11.38
CA ILE A 2 12.91 -22.05 10.35
C ILE A 2 13.72 -21.21 9.36
N HIS A 3 13.80 -21.66 8.11
CA HIS A 3 14.44 -20.88 7.06
C HIS A 3 13.57 -19.68 6.67
N PHE A 4 14.15 -18.49 6.59
CA PHE A 4 13.47 -17.26 6.22
C PHE A 4 14.23 -16.49 5.13
N VAL A 5 13.50 -15.69 4.38
CA VAL A 5 14.05 -14.67 3.49
C VAL A 5 13.52 -13.30 3.90
N LYS A 6 14.41 -12.38 4.26
CA LYS A 6 14.04 -11.00 4.59
C LYS A 6 13.95 -10.18 3.32
N THR A 7 12.82 -9.51 3.16
CA THR A 7 12.50 -8.70 1.99
C THR A 7 11.89 -7.38 2.42
N HIS A 8 11.86 -6.39 1.51
CA HIS A 8 11.04 -5.20 1.69
C HIS A 8 10.51 -4.67 0.36
N ALA A 9 9.37 -3.97 0.43
CA ALA A 9 8.87 -3.13 -0.63
C ALA A 9 8.72 -1.71 -0.06
N LEU A 10 9.60 -0.80 -0.50
CA LEU A 10 9.64 0.60 -0.05
C LEU A 10 9.70 0.74 1.49
N GLY A 11 10.57 -0.02 2.13
CA GLY A 11 10.79 0.03 3.57
C GLY A 11 9.81 -0.78 4.42
N ASN A 12 8.66 -1.19 3.88
CA ASN A 12 7.78 -2.14 4.56
C ASN A 12 8.35 -3.55 4.42
N ASP A 13 8.88 -4.10 5.50
CA ASP A 13 9.72 -5.30 5.51
C ASP A 13 9.00 -6.55 6.01
N PHE A 14 9.31 -7.67 5.39
CA PHE A 14 8.69 -8.96 5.68
C PHE A 14 9.71 -10.08 5.77
N LEU A 15 9.39 -11.07 6.60
CA LEU A 15 10.06 -12.37 6.63
C LEU A 15 9.22 -13.37 5.84
N LEU A 16 9.75 -13.85 4.72
CA LEU A 16 9.10 -14.87 3.91
C LEU A 16 9.52 -16.24 4.41
N VAL A 17 8.57 -17.09 4.69
CA VAL A 17 8.78 -18.48 5.14
C VAL A 17 7.93 -19.41 4.30
N GLU A 18 8.54 -20.44 3.73
CA GLU A 18 7.80 -21.49 3.02
C GLU A 18 6.99 -22.32 4.02
N ASN A 19 5.68 -22.33 3.86
CA ASN A 19 4.77 -23.01 4.78
C ASN A 19 4.77 -24.52 4.54
N THR A 20 5.60 -25.21 5.30
CA THR A 20 5.72 -26.68 5.30
C THR A 20 5.19 -27.26 6.61
N ASP A 21 5.08 -28.58 6.68
CA ASP A 21 4.66 -29.29 7.91
C ASP A 21 5.61 -29.08 9.11
N LYS A 22 6.81 -28.52 8.86
CA LYS A 22 7.79 -28.20 9.90
C LYS A 22 7.51 -26.86 10.59
N ILE A 23 6.62 -26.02 10.02
CA ILE A 23 6.31 -24.71 10.58
C ILE A 23 5.26 -24.84 11.69
N PRO A 24 5.48 -24.26 12.88
CA PRO A 24 4.50 -24.28 13.96
C PRO A 24 3.15 -23.73 13.51
N ARG A 25 2.07 -24.42 13.83
CA ARG A 25 0.71 -24.03 13.39
C ARG A 25 0.16 -22.77 14.08
N ASN A 26 0.78 -22.34 15.18
CA ASN A 26 0.42 -21.07 15.82
C ASN A 26 1.19 -19.91 15.12
N TYR A 27 0.76 -19.57 13.91
CA TYR A 27 1.41 -18.54 13.08
C TYR A 27 1.37 -17.15 13.70
N SER A 28 0.33 -16.84 14.48
CA SER A 28 0.21 -15.57 15.22
C SER A 28 1.32 -15.43 16.27
N GLN A 29 1.61 -16.51 17.00
CA GLN A 29 2.69 -16.53 17.96
C GLN A 29 4.07 -16.49 17.26
N LEU A 30 4.24 -17.28 16.21
CA LEU A 30 5.46 -17.28 15.42
C LEU A 30 5.77 -15.88 14.87
N SER A 31 4.75 -15.18 14.36
CA SER A 31 4.95 -13.80 13.87
C SER A 31 5.43 -12.86 14.96
N ARG A 32 4.78 -12.88 16.14
CA ARG A 32 5.25 -12.06 17.28
C ARG A 32 6.67 -12.35 17.70
N GLN A 33 7.09 -13.61 17.62
CA GLN A 33 8.45 -14.02 18.01
C GLN A 33 9.47 -13.59 16.96
N ILE A 34 9.32 -14.01 15.70
CA ILE A 34 10.33 -13.82 14.66
C ILE A 34 10.42 -12.35 14.19
N CYS A 35 9.30 -11.59 14.27
CA CYS A 35 9.25 -10.19 13.87
C CYS A 35 9.69 -9.20 14.95
N ASP A 36 10.04 -9.66 16.15
CA ASP A 36 10.59 -8.78 17.18
C ASP A 36 11.94 -8.22 16.73
N ARG A 37 12.07 -6.87 16.70
CA ARG A 37 13.27 -6.19 16.18
C ARG A 37 14.44 -6.18 17.16
N HIS A 38 14.21 -6.54 18.42
CA HIS A 38 15.23 -6.52 19.47
C HIS A 38 15.67 -7.93 19.90
N PHE A 39 14.75 -8.89 19.87
CA PHE A 39 15.01 -10.23 20.39
C PHE A 39 15.05 -11.31 19.30
N ALA A 40 14.73 -10.95 18.03
CA ALA A 40 14.75 -11.90 16.90
C ALA A 40 15.26 -11.22 15.61
N ILE A 41 14.73 -11.63 14.45
CA ILE A 41 15.13 -11.09 13.15
C ILE A 41 14.56 -9.69 12.92
N GLY A 42 13.32 -9.46 13.37
CA GLY A 42 12.63 -8.18 13.23
C GLY A 42 12.05 -7.95 11.83
N ALA A 43 10.77 -7.60 11.76
CA ALA A 43 10.09 -7.18 10.55
C ALA A 43 8.73 -6.56 10.88
N ASP A 44 8.08 -5.90 9.90
CA ASP A 44 6.70 -5.46 10.01
C ASP A 44 5.72 -6.63 9.98
N GLY A 45 6.12 -7.76 9.37
CA GLY A 45 5.29 -8.95 9.32
C GLY A 45 6.00 -10.20 8.83
N LEU A 46 5.32 -11.33 9.09
CA LEU A 46 5.64 -12.66 8.62
C LEU A 46 4.72 -13.01 7.44
N ILE A 47 5.29 -13.50 6.36
CA ILE A 47 4.55 -14.04 5.23
C ILE A 47 4.83 -15.52 5.09
N LEU A 48 3.78 -16.32 5.24
CA LEU A 48 3.81 -17.75 4.95
C LEU A 48 3.33 -17.97 3.52
N TRP A 49 4.10 -18.70 2.73
CA TRP A 49 3.75 -18.99 1.35
C TRP A 49 3.98 -20.47 1.02
N ASN A 50 3.19 -21.01 0.10
CA ASN A 50 3.41 -22.33 -0.51
C ASN A 50 2.86 -22.37 -1.93
N ALA A 51 3.47 -23.21 -2.77
CA ALA A 51 2.99 -23.44 -4.12
C ALA A 51 1.67 -24.24 -4.12
N ASN A 52 0.74 -23.85 -5.00
CA ASN A 52 -0.54 -24.50 -5.20
C ASN A 52 -0.85 -24.53 -6.73
N GLY A 53 -0.27 -25.49 -7.43
CA GLY A 53 -0.32 -25.56 -8.89
C GLY A 53 0.34 -24.33 -9.55
N GLU A 54 -0.44 -23.54 -10.28
CA GLU A 54 0.02 -22.30 -10.92
C GLU A 54 -0.21 -21.04 -10.07
N THR A 55 -0.58 -21.21 -8.80
CA THR A 55 -0.78 -20.14 -7.85
C THR A 55 0.12 -20.33 -6.63
N PHE A 56 0.25 -19.28 -5.82
CA PHE A 56 0.93 -19.33 -4.53
C PHE A 56 -0.05 -18.92 -3.45
N LYS A 57 -0.31 -19.81 -2.48
CA LYS A 57 -1.07 -19.45 -1.28
C LYS A 57 -0.18 -18.58 -0.41
N VAL A 58 -0.74 -17.45 0.04
CA VAL A 58 -0.03 -16.45 0.83
C VAL A 58 -0.88 -16.07 2.03
N ARG A 59 -0.31 -16.19 3.23
CA ARG A 59 -0.89 -15.69 4.48
C ARG A 59 0.06 -14.69 5.10
N ILE A 60 -0.48 -13.58 5.56
CA ILE A 60 0.29 -12.44 6.05
C ILE A 60 -0.09 -12.18 7.50
N PHE A 61 0.90 -12.15 8.38
CA PHE A 61 0.72 -11.86 9.79
C PHE A 61 1.54 -10.62 10.16
N ASN A 62 0.91 -9.62 10.75
CA ASN A 62 1.58 -8.44 11.26
C ASN A 62 2.48 -8.80 12.45
N GLN A 63 3.37 -7.90 12.83
CA GLN A 63 4.26 -8.07 13.99
C GLN A 63 3.50 -8.37 15.30
N ASP A 64 2.29 -7.85 15.47
CA ASP A 64 1.42 -8.12 16.62
C ASP A 64 0.75 -9.50 16.59
N GLY A 65 0.95 -10.25 15.50
CA GLY A 65 0.38 -11.58 15.27
C GLY A 65 -1.03 -11.55 14.66
N GLY A 66 -1.59 -10.38 14.37
CA GLY A 66 -2.85 -10.25 13.63
C GLY A 66 -2.69 -10.69 12.18
N GLU A 67 -3.62 -11.49 11.65
CA GLU A 67 -3.62 -11.88 10.24
C GLU A 67 -4.22 -10.75 9.39
N ALA A 68 -3.45 -10.30 8.40
CA ALA A 68 -3.89 -9.33 7.40
C ALA A 68 -4.53 -10.04 6.21
N GLU A 69 -5.63 -9.51 5.70
CA GLU A 69 -6.33 -10.08 4.55
C GLU A 69 -5.49 -10.03 3.26
N CYS A 70 -4.72 -8.97 3.07
CA CYS A 70 -3.81 -8.76 1.94
C CYS A 70 -2.78 -7.67 2.26
N SER A 71 -1.64 -7.71 1.58
CA SER A 71 -0.65 -6.64 1.51
C SER A 71 -0.04 -6.58 0.12
N GLY A 72 -0.27 -5.50 -0.62
CA GLY A 72 0.34 -5.31 -1.94
C GLY A 72 1.87 -5.28 -1.88
N ASN A 73 2.46 -4.74 -0.80
CA ASN A 73 3.89 -4.78 -0.54
C ASN A 73 4.37 -6.23 -0.33
N GLY A 74 3.66 -6.97 0.53
CA GLY A 74 3.97 -8.38 0.82
C GLY A 74 3.89 -9.26 -0.43
N LEU A 75 2.87 -9.09 -1.26
CA LEU A 75 2.75 -9.87 -2.50
C LEU A 75 3.88 -9.56 -3.49
N ARG A 76 4.34 -8.30 -3.58
CA ARG A 76 5.52 -7.97 -4.38
C ARG A 76 6.79 -8.61 -3.82
N CYS A 77 6.95 -8.67 -2.51
CA CYS A 77 8.07 -9.36 -1.85
C CYS A 77 8.10 -10.85 -2.18
N VAL A 78 6.95 -11.55 -2.11
CA VAL A 78 6.84 -12.96 -2.50
C VAL A 78 7.18 -13.13 -3.99
N ALA A 79 6.64 -12.28 -4.87
CA ALA A 79 6.91 -12.32 -6.30
C ALA A 79 8.41 -12.12 -6.61
N ALA A 80 9.07 -11.16 -5.96
CA ALA A 80 10.50 -10.91 -6.12
C ALA A 80 11.32 -12.15 -5.75
N TYR A 81 11.04 -12.72 -4.58
CA TYR A 81 11.73 -13.92 -4.13
C TYR A 81 11.56 -15.11 -5.09
N LEU A 82 10.32 -15.40 -5.49
CA LEU A 82 10.02 -16.55 -6.36
C LEU A 82 10.73 -16.44 -7.72
N ILE A 83 10.82 -15.23 -8.27
CA ILE A 83 11.47 -15.00 -9.55
C ILE A 83 12.99 -15.00 -9.41
N GLU A 84 13.54 -14.29 -8.43
CA GLU A 84 15.00 -14.17 -8.28
C GLU A 84 15.66 -15.49 -7.84
N SER A 85 14.94 -16.31 -7.06
CA SER A 85 15.39 -17.67 -6.70
C SER A 85 15.20 -18.70 -7.83
N GLY A 86 14.61 -18.32 -8.97
CA GLY A 86 14.33 -19.23 -10.09
C GLY A 86 13.19 -20.21 -9.85
N ARG A 87 12.45 -20.08 -8.76
CA ARG A 87 11.28 -20.93 -8.43
C ARG A 87 10.07 -20.63 -9.33
N TRP A 88 10.06 -19.45 -9.98
CA TRP A 88 9.04 -19.04 -10.94
C TRP A 88 9.67 -18.31 -12.12
N THR A 89 9.33 -18.73 -13.33
CA THR A 89 9.93 -18.20 -14.57
C THR A 89 8.97 -17.40 -15.44
N LYS A 90 7.64 -17.48 -15.17
CA LYS A 90 6.65 -16.72 -15.92
C LYS A 90 6.64 -15.25 -15.45
N SER A 91 6.28 -14.33 -16.36
CA SER A 91 6.15 -12.90 -16.01
C SER A 91 4.93 -12.59 -15.13
N GLN A 92 3.90 -13.43 -15.18
CA GLN A 92 2.69 -13.28 -14.37
C GLN A 92 2.73 -14.25 -13.18
N ILE A 93 2.45 -13.73 -11.98
CA ILE A 93 2.39 -14.49 -10.73
C ILE A 93 1.02 -14.30 -10.11
N ARG A 94 0.40 -15.39 -9.64
CA ARG A 94 -0.89 -15.38 -8.98
C ARG A 94 -0.74 -15.75 -7.52
N HIS A 95 -1.27 -14.89 -6.64
CA HIS A 95 -1.29 -15.09 -5.20
C HIS A 95 -2.72 -15.30 -4.71
N GLU A 96 -2.96 -16.40 -4.02
CA GLU A 96 -4.22 -16.69 -3.33
C GLU A 96 -4.07 -16.26 -1.86
N THR A 97 -4.86 -15.28 -1.44
CA THR A 97 -4.88 -14.75 -0.06
C THR A 97 -6.25 -14.98 0.57
N VAL A 98 -6.41 -14.59 1.83
CA VAL A 98 -7.71 -14.64 2.53
C VAL A 98 -8.76 -13.80 1.81
N SER A 99 -8.38 -12.66 1.24
CA SER A 99 -9.31 -11.73 0.54
C SER A 99 -9.50 -12.03 -0.95
N GLY A 100 -8.82 -13.05 -1.50
CA GLY A 100 -9.02 -13.47 -2.88
C GLY A 100 -7.73 -13.71 -3.68
N LEU A 101 -7.91 -13.77 -5.00
CA LEU A 101 -6.83 -14.01 -5.97
C LEU A 101 -6.29 -12.70 -6.52
N TYR A 102 -4.99 -12.49 -6.37
CA TYR A 102 -4.26 -11.33 -6.88
C TYR A 102 -3.25 -11.75 -7.93
N THR A 103 -3.14 -10.94 -8.97
CA THR A 103 -2.19 -11.16 -10.05
C THR A 103 -1.20 -10.02 -10.12
N LEU A 104 0.09 -10.35 -10.10
CA LEU A 104 1.17 -9.42 -10.35
C LEU A 104 1.84 -9.72 -11.69
N ASN A 105 2.20 -8.69 -12.43
CA ASN A 105 2.99 -8.80 -13.66
C ASN A 105 4.40 -8.25 -13.41
N ARG A 106 5.41 -9.03 -13.73
CA ARG A 106 6.81 -8.56 -13.71
C ARG A 106 7.08 -7.62 -14.88
N ILE A 107 7.61 -6.44 -14.60
CA ILE A 107 8.08 -5.46 -15.58
C ILE A 107 9.54 -5.10 -15.26
N GLY A 108 10.48 -5.80 -15.90
CA GLY A 108 11.90 -5.67 -15.55
C GLY A 108 12.18 -6.10 -14.12
N LYS A 109 12.59 -5.15 -13.26
CA LYS A 109 12.81 -5.34 -11.81
C LYS A 109 11.63 -4.86 -10.95
N GLN A 110 10.53 -4.51 -11.55
CA GLN A 110 9.34 -4.01 -10.89
C GLN A 110 8.17 -4.98 -11.04
N TYR A 111 7.15 -4.79 -10.20
CA TYR A 111 5.93 -5.61 -10.18
C TYR A 111 4.71 -4.72 -10.27
N GLU A 112 3.92 -4.93 -11.31
CA GLU A 112 2.65 -4.25 -11.57
C GLU A 112 1.50 -5.04 -10.94
N ALA A 113 0.70 -4.35 -10.12
CA ALA A 113 -0.54 -4.86 -9.54
C ALA A 113 -1.75 -4.14 -10.14
N ASP A 114 -2.83 -4.89 -10.37
CA ASP A 114 -4.15 -4.33 -10.66
C ASP A 114 -4.80 -3.89 -9.33
N MET A 115 -5.07 -2.58 -9.21
CA MET A 115 -5.63 -1.96 -8.01
C MET A 115 -7.14 -1.75 -8.08
N GLY A 116 -7.79 -2.21 -9.15
CA GLY A 116 -9.22 -2.01 -9.35
C GLY A 116 -9.59 -0.66 -9.95
N GLU A 117 -10.88 -0.45 -10.09
CA GLU A 117 -11.42 0.85 -10.51
C GLU A 117 -11.57 1.77 -9.29
N PRO A 118 -11.08 3.03 -9.35
CA PRO A 118 -11.27 3.96 -8.27
C PRO A 118 -12.76 4.32 -8.16
N LYS A 119 -13.28 4.34 -6.95
CA LYS A 119 -14.65 4.78 -6.66
C LYS A 119 -14.63 6.28 -6.42
N LEU A 120 -15.54 7.00 -7.08
CA LEU A 120 -15.55 8.47 -7.10
C LEU A 120 -16.84 9.08 -6.53
N ALA A 121 -17.92 8.31 -6.45
CA ALA A 121 -19.15 8.78 -5.86
C ALA A 121 -19.02 8.91 -4.34
N PRO A 122 -19.53 9.97 -3.69
CA PRO A 122 -19.40 10.16 -2.26
C PRO A 122 -19.86 8.96 -1.43
N SER A 123 -20.92 8.29 -1.83
CA SER A 123 -21.44 7.07 -1.16
C SER A 123 -20.49 5.87 -1.24
N GLU A 124 -19.67 5.77 -2.28
CA GLU A 124 -18.69 4.69 -2.46
C GLU A 124 -17.34 4.98 -1.75
N ILE A 125 -17.11 6.25 -1.38
CA ILE A 125 -15.92 6.71 -0.63
C ILE A 125 -16.14 6.64 0.87
N PRO A 126 -17.28 6.39 1.42
CA PRO A 126 -18.05 6.94 2.53
C PRO A 126 -17.68 8.39 2.89
N PHE A 127 -18.14 9.33 2.04
CA PHE A 127 -17.98 10.76 2.25
C PHE A 127 -19.37 11.44 2.34
N ILE A 128 -19.56 12.31 3.32
CA ILE A 128 -20.81 13.05 3.55
C ILE A 128 -20.58 14.52 3.17
N PRO A 129 -21.03 14.94 1.97
CA PRO A 129 -20.91 16.35 1.56
C PRO A 129 -22.03 17.20 2.17
N ASP A 130 -21.79 18.52 2.33
CA ASP A 130 -22.78 19.47 2.84
C ASP A 130 -23.95 19.69 1.86
N SER A 131 -23.76 19.37 0.58
CA SER A 131 -24.80 19.42 -0.47
C SER A 131 -24.57 18.29 -1.47
N PRO A 132 -25.63 17.85 -2.19
CA PRO A 132 -25.49 16.76 -3.17
C PRO A 132 -24.48 17.08 -4.26
N ILE A 133 -23.48 16.20 -4.43
CA ILE A 133 -22.47 16.27 -5.47
C ILE A 133 -22.25 14.88 -6.09
N GLN A 134 -21.77 14.84 -7.33
CA GLN A 134 -21.46 13.58 -8.01
C GLN A 134 -20.06 13.04 -7.70
N ARG A 135 -19.11 13.95 -7.45
CA ARG A 135 -17.70 13.63 -7.16
C ARG A 135 -17.13 14.64 -6.18
N VAL A 136 -16.18 14.19 -5.38
CA VAL A 136 -15.45 15.05 -4.43
C VAL A 136 -14.16 15.52 -5.12
N VAL A 137 -14.22 16.60 -5.89
CA VAL A 137 -13.09 17.19 -6.62
C VAL A 137 -12.99 18.67 -6.29
N ALA A 138 -11.84 19.13 -5.82
CA ALA A 138 -11.60 20.49 -5.33
C ALA A 138 -12.70 20.94 -4.33
N TYR A 139 -13.16 20.04 -3.49
CA TYR A 139 -14.22 20.31 -2.52
C TYR A 139 -13.65 21.07 -1.33
N THR A 140 -14.34 22.15 -0.93
CA THR A 140 -13.92 22.95 0.22
C THR A 140 -14.39 22.32 1.52
N LEU A 141 -13.44 21.96 2.39
CA LEU A 141 -13.66 21.33 3.68
C LEU A 141 -13.10 22.20 4.81
N ASN A 142 -13.86 22.44 5.86
CA ASN A 142 -13.38 23.17 7.04
C ASN A 142 -12.93 22.17 8.10
N ALA A 143 -11.65 22.11 8.38
CA ALA A 143 -11.10 21.27 9.44
C ALA A 143 -10.26 22.12 10.40
N GLY A 144 -10.58 22.05 11.69
CA GLY A 144 -9.86 22.83 12.71
C GLY A 144 -9.92 24.35 12.52
N GLY A 145 -10.97 24.88 11.89
CA GLY A 145 -11.12 26.33 11.57
C GLY A 145 -10.35 26.79 10.34
N GLN A 146 -9.70 25.89 9.62
CA GLN A 146 -8.99 26.16 8.36
C GLN A 146 -9.73 25.52 7.19
N MET A 147 -9.78 26.23 6.05
CA MET A 147 -10.40 25.75 4.81
C MET A 147 -9.37 25.01 3.96
N PHE A 148 -9.74 23.80 3.52
CA PHE A 148 -8.94 22.96 2.65
C PHE A 148 -9.68 22.66 1.36
N SER A 149 -8.99 22.71 0.23
CA SER A 149 -9.49 22.21 -1.06
C SER A 149 -9.04 20.75 -1.20
N ILE A 150 -9.99 19.82 -1.11
CA ILE A 150 -9.69 18.37 -1.13
C ILE A 150 -10.28 17.69 -2.36
N THR A 151 -9.67 16.58 -2.74
CA THR A 151 -10.24 15.62 -3.68
C THR A 151 -10.27 14.26 -3.00
N ALA A 152 -11.41 13.56 -3.06
CA ALA A 152 -11.52 12.26 -2.43
C ALA A 152 -11.91 11.16 -3.43
N CYS A 153 -11.38 9.95 -3.19
CA CYS A 153 -11.72 8.73 -3.91
C CYS A 153 -11.58 7.52 -2.98
N SER A 154 -12.00 6.35 -3.45
CA SER A 154 -11.68 5.09 -2.79
C SER A 154 -10.96 4.16 -3.76
N THR A 155 -9.88 3.55 -3.31
CA THR A 155 -9.11 2.49 -4.00
C THR A 155 -9.19 1.16 -3.23
N GLY A 156 -10.37 0.90 -2.63
CA GLY A 156 -10.64 -0.16 -1.67
C GLY A 156 -10.74 0.35 -0.23
N ASN A 157 -10.16 1.51 0.04
CA ASN A 157 -10.25 2.30 1.26
C ASN A 157 -10.33 3.79 0.90
N PRO A 158 -10.88 4.65 1.80
CA PRO A 158 -11.05 6.08 1.51
C PRO A 158 -9.72 6.84 1.53
N HIS A 159 -9.60 7.78 0.58
CA HIS A 159 -8.47 8.68 0.41
C HIS A 159 -8.96 10.12 0.30
N CYS A 160 -8.29 11.04 1.00
CA CYS A 160 -8.49 12.48 1.00
C CYS A 160 -7.18 13.16 0.60
N SER A 161 -7.12 13.63 -0.63
CA SER A 161 -5.92 14.24 -1.20
C SER A 161 -6.04 15.76 -1.23
N LEU A 162 -4.97 16.46 -0.86
CA LEU A 162 -4.85 17.90 -0.96
C LEU A 162 -3.55 18.31 -1.64
N PHE A 163 -3.59 19.41 -2.41
CA PHE A 163 -2.41 19.96 -3.08
C PHE A 163 -1.72 20.97 -2.19
N VAL A 164 -0.39 20.90 -2.14
CA VAL A 164 0.48 21.81 -1.37
C VAL A 164 1.60 22.34 -2.27
N ASP A 165 2.13 23.52 -1.93
CA ASP A 165 3.24 24.13 -2.68
C ASP A 165 4.56 23.41 -2.46
N ALA A 166 4.73 22.79 -1.29
CA ALA A 166 5.84 21.89 -0.93
C ALA A 166 5.38 20.90 0.11
N VAL A 167 5.99 19.72 0.12
CA VAL A 167 5.72 18.70 1.16
C VAL A 167 6.58 18.96 2.40
N ASP A 168 5.94 18.99 3.56
CA ASP A 168 6.58 19.24 4.87
C ASP A 168 6.04 18.20 5.87
N ASP A 169 6.94 17.42 6.46
CA ASP A 169 6.57 16.35 7.40
C ASP A 169 5.85 16.91 8.63
N SER A 170 6.25 18.07 9.15
CA SER A 170 5.61 18.71 10.29
C SER A 170 4.19 19.18 9.98
N TYR A 171 3.96 19.64 8.75
CA TYR A 171 2.63 20.00 8.26
C TYR A 171 1.73 18.77 8.12
N VAL A 172 2.27 17.66 7.62
CA VAL A 172 1.57 16.37 7.54
C VAL A 172 1.14 15.88 8.92
N GLU A 173 2.05 15.90 9.90
CA GLU A 173 1.76 15.49 11.28
C GLU A 173 0.73 16.39 11.96
N LYS A 174 0.67 17.66 11.62
CA LYS A 174 -0.29 18.63 12.16
C LYS A 174 -1.67 18.50 11.52
N ILE A 175 -1.75 18.37 10.20
CA ILE A 175 -3.02 18.43 9.44
C ILE A 175 -3.61 17.03 9.20
N GLY A 176 -2.76 16.00 9.05
CA GLY A 176 -3.19 14.64 8.79
C GLY A 176 -4.27 14.14 9.76
N PRO A 177 -4.05 14.23 11.10
CA PRO A 177 -5.05 13.81 12.08
C PRO A 177 -6.39 14.54 12.00
N LEU A 178 -6.37 15.83 11.62
CA LEU A 178 -7.59 16.65 11.49
C LEU A 178 -8.46 16.17 10.33
N LEU A 179 -7.83 15.85 9.19
CA LEU A 179 -8.53 15.36 8.01
C LEU A 179 -8.90 13.87 8.13
N GLU A 180 -8.01 13.02 8.68
CA GLU A 180 -8.27 11.60 8.93
C GLU A 180 -9.58 11.39 9.69
N ARG A 181 -9.83 12.22 10.72
CA ARG A 181 -10.95 12.07 11.66
C ARG A 181 -12.09 13.06 11.40
N HIS A 182 -12.07 13.73 10.27
CA HIS A 182 -13.09 14.71 9.94
C HIS A 182 -14.46 14.05 9.80
N GLN A 183 -15.52 14.71 10.33
CA GLN A 183 -16.90 14.17 10.34
C GLN A 183 -17.45 13.82 8.96
N ALA A 184 -16.97 14.48 7.89
CA ALA A 184 -17.33 14.14 6.52
C ALA A 184 -16.83 12.75 6.09
N PHE A 185 -15.90 12.13 6.82
CA PHE A 185 -15.41 10.76 6.62
C PHE A 185 -15.80 9.88 7.82
N PRO A 186 -17.03 9.34 7.88
CA PRO A 186 -17.52 8.59 9.04
C PRO A 186 -16.71 7.35 9.39
N ASN A 187 -16.03 6.77 8.39
CA ASN A 187 -15.14 5.62 8.54
C ASN A 187 -13.67 6.03 8.59
N ARG A 188 -13.36 7.33 8.85
CA ARG A 188 -12.06 7.96 8.71
C ARG A 188 -11.51 7.81 7.28
N THR A 189 -10.36 8.42 7.00
CA THR A 189 -9.72 8.40 5.68
C THR A 189 -8.20 8.38 5.79
N ASN A 190 -7.52 7.91 4.74
CA ASN A 190 -6.12 8.21 4.52
C ASN A 190 -6.00 9.61 3.94
N VAL A 191 -4.89 10.29 4.16
CA VAL A 191 -4.67 11.66 3.69
C VAL A 191 -3.36 11.72 2.90
N GLU A 192 -3.42 12.30 1.69
CA GLU A 192 -2.28 12.50 0.82
C GLU A 192 -2.01 14.01 0.63
N PHE A 193 -0.79 14.43 0.95
CA PHE A 193 -0.26 15.78 0.71
C PHE A 193 0.56 15.76 -0.56
N ILE A 194 0.09 16.43 -1.62
CA ILE A 194 0.59 16.31 -2.98
C ILE A 194 1.25 17.59 -3.43
N HIS A 195 2.54 17.55 -3.71
CA HIS A 195 3.25 18.59 -4.46
C HIS A 195 3.46 18.11 -5.91
N VAL A 196 2.80 18.77 -6.87
CA VAL A 196 2.91 18.41 -8.29
C VAL A 196 4.19 19.02 -8.86
N LEU A 197 5.11 18.18 -9.31
CA LEU A 197 6.38 18.58 -9.87
C LEU A 197 6.27 18.95 -11.36
N ASN A 198 5.51 18.12 -12.11
CA ASN A 198 5.21 18.33 -13.53
C ASN A 198 3.99 17.50 -13.95
N ASP A 199 3.71 17.39 -15.25
CA ASP A 199 2.55 16.68 -15.79
C ASP A 199 2.60 15.15 -15.67
N SER A 200 3.68 14.60 -15.13
CA SER A 200 3.91 13.14 -14.96
C SER A 200 4.51 12.76 -13.61
N GLU A 201 4.79 13.73 -12.74
CA GLU A 201 5.48 13.48 -11.47
C GLU A 201 4.88 14.31 -10.32
N ALA A 202 4.73 13.68 -9.18
CA ALA A 202 4.29 14.33 -7.95
C ALA A 202 5.04 13.79 -6.73
N GLU A 203 5.47 14.68 -5.83
CA GLU A 203 5.98 14.29 -4.51
C GLU A 203 4.83 14.19 -3.53
N VAL A 204 4.76 13.10 -2.76
CA VAL A 204 3.62 12.83 -1.88
C VAL A 204 4.09 12.39 -0.49
N ARG A 205 3.40 12.91 0.53
CA ARG A 205 3.48 12.41 1.91
C ARG A 205 2.14 11.86 2.34
N PHE A 206 2.18 10.86 3.22
CA PHE A 206 1.00 10.10 3.60
C PHE A 206 0.76 10.17 5.10
N TRP A 207 -0.51 10.35 5.45
CA TRP A 207 -1.04 10.07 6.78
C TRP A 207 -2.07 8.96 6.66
N GLU A 208 -1.71 7.76 7.12
CA GLU A 208 -2.57 6.59 6.94
C GLU A 208 -3.55 6.42 8.10
N ARG A 209 -4.76 6.05 7.77
CA ARG A 209 -5.87 5.82 8.69
C ARG A 209 -5.49 4.80 9.77
N GLY A 210 -5.46 5.26 11.04
CA GLY A 210 -5.14 4.42 12.20
C GLY A 210 -3.68 4.09 12.40
N VAL A 211 -2.80 4.49 11.47
CA VAL A 211 -1.35 4.29 11.53
C VAL A 211 -0.62 5.60 11.80
N GLY A 212 -1.01 6.68 11.12
CA GLY A 212 -0.34 7.97 11.18
C GLY A 212 0.59 8.20 9.99
N TYR A 213 1.69 8.94 10.22
CA TYR A 213 2.68 9.24 9.18
C TYR A 213 3.31 7.96 8.61
N SER A 214 3.32 7.83 7.28
CA SER A 214 3.90 6.70 6.55
C SER A 214 4.86 7.15 5.47
N ASN A 215 5.98 6.43 5.33
CA ASN A 215 7.02 6.74 4.35
C ASN A 215 6.63 6.33 2.92
N ALA A 216 5.68 5.42 2.75
CA ALA A 216 5.12 5.02 1.46
C ALA A 216 3.77 4.32 1.66
N SER A 217 2.82 4.56 0.75
CA SER A 217 1.52 3.91 0.73
C SER A 217 1.13 3.55 -0.71
N GLY A 218 0.83 2.28 -0.97
CA GLY A 218 0.42 1.83 -2.30
C GLY A 218 -0.96 2.38 -2.69
N THR A 219 -1.97 2.21 -1.83
CA THR A 219 -3.32 2.76 -2.06
C THR A 219 -3.34 4.28 -2.00
N GLY A 220 -2.54 4.89 -1.09
CA GLY A 220 -2.36 6.34 -1.02
C GLY A 220 -1.75 6.93 -2.30
N SER A 221 -0.76 6.25 -2.89
CA SER A 221 -0.20 6.66 -4.19
C SER A 221 -1.24 6.60 -5.32
N CYS A 222 -2.10 5.58 -5.31
CA CYS A 222 -3.23 5.49 -6.22
C CYS A 222 -4.22 6.65 -6.01
N GLY A 223 -4.57 6.96 -4.74
CA GLY A 223 -5.44 8.09 -4.39
C GLY A 223 -4.87 9.42 -4.85
N ALA A 224 -3.58 9.66 -4.59
CA ALA A 224 -2.87 10.87 -5.03
C ALA A 224 -2.86 11.02 -6.56
N ALA A 225 -2.56 9.95 -7.31
CA ALA A 225 -2.56 9.98 -8.76
C ALA A 225 -3.97 10.25 -9.32
N VAL A 226 -5.02 9.61 -8.75
CA VAL A 226 -6.42 9.87 -9.11
C VAL A 226 -6.76 11.33 -8.87
N ALA A 227 -6.37 11.90 -7.73
CA ALA A 227 -6.61 13.32 -7.43
C ALA A 227 -5.90 14.23 -8.44
N CYS A 228 -4.63 13.96 -8.77
CA CYS A 228 -3.89 14.71 -9.79
C CYS A 228 -4.59 14.70 -11.15
N ILE A 229 -5.02 13.54 -11.61
CA ILE A 229 -5.68 13.34 -12.91
C ILE A 229 -7.06 14.04 -12.93
N LEU A 230 -7.87 13.89 -11.88
CA LEU A 230 -9.19 14.50 -11.78
C LEU A 230 -9.14 16.04 -11.78
N ASN A 231 -8.08 16.61 -11.23
CA ASN A 231 -7.85 18.06 -11.23
C ASN A 231 -7.05 18.57 -12.46
N GLY A 232 -6.78 17.71 -13.44
CA GLY A 232 -6.06 18.08 -14.66
C GLY A 232 -4.61 18.52 -14.43
N LYS A 233 -4.01 18.12 -13.31
CA LYS A 233 -2.64 18.50 -12.94
C LYS A 233 -1.58 17.59 -13.55
N THR A 234 -1.94 16.35 -13.87
CA THR A 234 -1.02 15.39 -14.48
C THR A 234 -1.70 14.61 -15.61
N LYS A 235 -0.89 13.96 -16.43
CA LYS A 235 -1.32 12.91 -17.35
C LYS A 235 -1.76 11.65 -16.59
N ARG A 236 -2.19 10.62 -17.32
CA ARG A 236 -2.77 9.39 -16.76
C ARG A 236 -1.75 8.37 -16.22
N ARG A 237 -0.46 8.63 -16.40
CA ARG A 237 0.64 7.88 -15.81
C ARG A 237 1.48 8.84 -14.97
N VAL A 238 1.56 8.57 -13.67
CA VAL A 238 2.15 9.45 -12.67
C VAL A 238 3.20 8.67 -11.90
N THR A 239 4.41 9.21 -11.82
CA THR A 239 5.40 8.78 -10.85
C THR A 239 5.15 9.52 -9.53
N VAL A 240 4.86 8.77 -8.50
CA VAL A 240 4.66 9.26 -7.13
C VAL A 240 5.95 9.07 -6.36
N HIS A 241 6.61 10.17 -6.03
CA HIS A 241 7.82 10.19 -5.21
C HIS A 241 7.43 10.20 -3.73
N ALA A 242 7.41 9.01 -3.12
CA ALA A 242 7.24 8.85 -1.68
C ALA A 242 8.59 8.95 -0.97
N LYS A 243 8.61 9.16 0.35
CA LYS A 243 9.85 9.25 1.13
C LYS A 243 10.72 7.99 1.04
N ALA A 244 10.09 6.81 0.92
CA ALA A 244 10.79 5.53 0.83
C ALA A 244 11.12 5.10 -0.61
N GLY A 245 10.75 5.88 -1.63
CA GLY A 245 11.01 5.59 -3.04
C GLY A 245 9.81 5.77 -3.94
N ASP A 246 9.96 5.40 -5.20
CA ASP A 246 9.03 5.70 -6.26
C ASP A 246 7.98 4.60 -6.49
N LEU A 247 6.76 5.05 -6.77
CA LEU A 247 5.66 4.22 -7.23
C LEU A 247 5.12 4.81 -8.54
N ILE A 248 4.86 3.98 -9.53
CA ILE A 248 4.25 4.42 -10.78
C ILE A 248 2.78 4.01 -10.76
N VAL A 249 1.90 4.99 -10.90
CA VAL A 249 0.46 4.77 -11.00
C VAL A 249 -0.01 5.11 -12.40
N GLU A 250 -0.74 4.20 -13.02
CA GLU A 250 -1.38 4.41 -14.31
C GLU A 250 -2.90 4.22 -14.18
N TRP A 251 -3.67 5.22 -14.62
CA TRP A 251 -5.11 5.15 -14.72
C TRP A 251 -5.56 5.45 -16.15
N PRO A 252 -5.75 4.42 -17.01
CA PRO A 252 -6.22 4.58 -18.38
C PRO A 252 -7.59 5.29 -18.43
N GLU A 253 -7.94 5.87 -19.57
CA GLU A 253 -9.26 6.53 -19.74
C GLU A 253 -10.43 5.60 -19.48
N ARG A 254 -10.26 4.34 -19.87
CA ARG A 254 -11.18 3.26 -19.52
C ARG A 254 -10.37 2.13 -18.92
N GLY A 255 -10.69 1.75 -17.70
CA GLY A 255 -10.02 0.64 -17.04
C GLY A 255 -9.62 0.90 -15.60
N ARG A 256 -8.81 -0.02 -15.13
CA ARG A 256 -8.45 -0.19 -13.73
C ARG A 256 -7.13 0.50 -13.45
N LEU A 257 -6.96 0.95 -12.22
CA LEU A 257 -5.69 1.46 -11.74
C LEU A 257 -4.63 0.36 -11.75
N LYS A 258 -3.45 0.71 -12.19
CA LYS A 258 -2.26 -0.14 -12.12
C LYS A 258 -1.22 0.54 -11.24
N LEU A 259 -0.65 -0.20 -10.33
CA LEU A 259 0.43 0.23 -9.45
C LEU A 259 1.68 -0.58 -9.72
N THR A 260 2.74 0.06 -10.13
CA THR A 260 4.05 -0.57 -10.38
C THR A 260 5.07 -0.07 -9.37
N SER A 261 5.77 -0.99 -8.69
CA SER A 261 6.84 -0.65 -7.76
C SER A 261 7.80 -1.82 -7.59
N THR A 262 8.88 -1.60 -6.85
CA THR A 262 9.93 -2.58 -6.57
C THR A 262 9.63 -3.39 -5.30
N ALA A 263 10.31 -4.53 -5.20
CA ALA A 263 10.56 -5.24 -3.95
C ALA A 263 11.98 -5.81 -4.01
N ASN A 264 12.63 -5.91 -2.86
CA ASN A 264 14.02 -6.31 -2.77
C ASN A 264 14.21 -7.42 -1.73
N ILE A 265 15.09 -8.38 -2.04
CA ILE A 265 15.59 -9.36 -1.08
C ILE A 265 16.75 -8.70 -0.32
N VAL A 266 16.73 -8.81 1.00
CA VAL A 266 17.74 -8.19 1.88
C VAL A 266 18.74 -9.22 2.41
N ALA A 267 18.19 -10.33 2.92
CA ALA A 267 18.98 -11.39 3.53
C ALA A 267 18.19 -12.70 3.56
N GLU A 268 18.87 -13.81 3.73
CA GLU A 268 18.29 -15.11 4.04
C GLU A 268 19.06 -15.79 5.17
N GLY A 269 18.41 -16.67 5.90
CA GLY A 269 19.00 -17.36 7.03
C GLY A 269 18.04 -18.32 7.73
N ASP A 270 18.49 -18.83 8.86
CA ASP A 270 17.72 -19.75 9.69
C ASP A 270 17.45 -19.15 11.07
N PHE A 271 16.18 -19.08 11.42
CA PHE A 271 15.73 -18.70 12.76
C PHE A 271 15.84 -19.91 13.67
N LEU A 272 16.62 -19.77 14.73
CA LEU A 272 16.80 -20.78 15.75
C LEU A 272 15.74 -20.52 16.84
N GLU A 273 14.66 -21.28 16.81
CA GLU A 273 13.70 -21.23 17.93
C GLU A 273 14.41 -21.57 19.24
N ALA A 274 14.20 -20.72 20.24
CA ALA A 274 14.65 -20.96 21.61
C ALA A 274 13.76 -21.97 22.33
#